data_d2827b3a748d0172ce645ff00d92d785
#
_entry.id   d2827b3a748d0172ce645ff00d92d785
#
_cell.length_a   1.000
_cell.length_b   1.000
_cell.length_c   1.000
_cell.angle_alpha   90.00
_cell.angle_beta   90.00
_cell.angle_gamma   90.00
#
_symmetry.space_group_name_H-M   'P 1'
#
loop_
_entity.id
_entity.type
_entity.pdbx_description
1 polymer ?
#
loop_
_entity_poly.entity_id
_entity_poly.type
_entity_poly.pdbx_seq_one_letter_code
_entity_poly.pdbx_strand_id
1 'polypeptide(L)'
;MTDRHGEVVPDVKKDIENGPEKPCSYMGKVASLLYTRFENGRKPIAFVSTDNCSHNGDKLSTAILTFARGWASNKSVSQEFVEYVSNPKEVSFPWSMIDKITPRPNASVEEVLQNDGVEEVAPIITSKNTYVAPFVNAEECEYLVIEDAFPNGRPALEKGGLIFTDRET
;
A
#
# COMPACT_ATOMS: atom_id res chain seq x y z
N MET A 1 10.26 -5.29 -6.39
CA MET A 1 10.93 -4.63 -5.24
C MET A 1 12.36 -4.33 -5.61
N THR A 2 12.50 -3.25 -6.30
CA THR A 2 13.78 -2.75 -6.81
C THR A 2 14.11 -1.42 -6.15
N ASP A 3 15.38 -1.09 -6.11
CA ASP A 3 15.85 0.21 -5.70
C ASP A 3 15.59 1.27 -6.80
N ARG A 4 16.04 2.51 -6.57
CA ARG A 4 15.94 3.61 -7.55
C ARG A 4 16.72 3.38 -8.87
N HIS A 5 17.56 2.36 -8.94
CA HIS A 5 18.33 1.96 -10.12
C HIS A 5 17.71 0.76 -10.84
N GLY A 6 16.59 0.21 -10.33
CA GLY A 6 15.91 -0.96 -10.88
C GLY A 6 16.52 -2.30 -10.44
N GLU A 7 17.47 -2.30 -9.52
CA GLU A 7 18.07 -3.52 -8.99
C GLU A 7 17.27 -4.07 -7.81
N VAL A 8 17.19 -5.41 -7.72
CA VAL A 8 16.50 -6.06 -6.60
C VAL A 8 17.23 -5.74 -5.30
N VAL A 9 16.49 -5.21 -4.32
CA VAL A 9 17.05 -4.86 -3.00
C VAL A 9 17.72 -6.09 -2.38
N PRO A 10 18.97 -5.98 -1.87
CA PRO A 10 19.74 -7.13 -1.38
C PRO A 10 19.01 -8.00 -0.35
N ASP A 11 18.29 -7.39 0.59
CA ASP A 11 17.53 -8.12 1.61
C ASP A 11 16.38 -8.93 1.00
N VAL A 12 15.74 -8.42 -0.05
CA VAL A 12 14.68 -9.13 -0.78
C VAL A 12 15.24 -10.37 -1.47
N LYS A 13 16.38 -10.24 -2.15
CA LYS A 13 17.06 -11.37 -2.79
C LYS A 13 17.42 -12.45 -1.79
N LYS A 14 18.04 -12.05 -0.69
CA LYS A 14 18.42 -12.94 0.42
C LYS A 14 17.21 -13.66 1.02
N ASP A 15 16.11 -12.95 1.25
CA ASP A 15 14.90 -13.54 1.81
C ASP A 15 14.25 -14.55 0.86
N ILE A 16 14.30 -14.29 -0.46
CA ILE A 16 13.82 -15.26 -1.46
C ILE A 16 14.70 -16.53 -1.43
N GLU A 17 16.02 -16.38 -1.31
CA GLU A 17 16.96 -17.50 -1.27
C GLU A 17 16.82 -18.34 0.02
N ASN A 18 16.61 -17.69 1.15
CA ASN A 18 16.60 -18.34 2.48
C ASN A 18 15.25 -18.95 2.90
N GLY A 19 14.15 -18.62 2.20
CA GLY A 19 12.83 -19.12 2.56
C GLY A 19 12.11 -18.28 3.64
N PRO A 20 10.95 -18.76 4.14
CA PRO A 20 10.03 -17.96 4.94
C PRO A 20 10.41 -17.78 6.43
N GLU A 21 11.40 -18.50 6.97
CA GLU A 21 11.59 -18.58 8.43
C GLU A 21 12.07 -17.28 9.09
N LYS A 22 13.01 -16.57 8.48
CA LYS A 22 13.66 -15.39 9.09
C LYS A 22 13.87 -14.26 8.09
N PRO A 23 12.82 -13.70 7.49
CA PRO A 23 12.96 -12.62 6.51
C PRO A 23 13.44 -11.32 7.16
N CYS A 24 14.31 -10.60 6.46
CA CYS A 24 14.81 -9.29 6.86
C CYS A 24 13.95 -8.16 6.27
N SER A 25 13.55 -8.28 4.99
CA SER A 25 12.76 -7.27 4.29
C SER A 25 11.31 -7.21 4.80
N TYR A 26 10.69 -6.03 4.70
CA TYR A 26 9.29 -5.87 5.12
C TYR A 26 8.33 -6.77 4.33
N MET A 27 8.50 -6.84 3.01
CA MET A 27 7.64 -7.70 2.18
C MET A 27 7.90 -9.19 2.44
N GLY A 28 9.14 -9.59 2.71
CA GLY A 28 9.45 -10.93 3.15
C GLY A 28 8.74 -11.30 4.45
N LYS A 29 8.69 -10.37 5.42
CA LYS A 29 7.96 -10.58 6.68
C LYS A 29 6.46 -10.74 6.45
N VAL A 30 5.86 -9.93 5.58
CA VAL A 30 4.43 -10.05 5.24
C VAL A 30 4.15 -11.38 4.56
N ALA A 31 4.98 -11.79 3.60
CA ALA A 31 4.85 -13.08 2.92
C ALA A 31 5.03 -14.26 3.88
N SER A 32 5.95 -14.17 4.85
CA SER A 32 6.16 -15.18 5.89
C SER A 32 4.97 -15.32 6.84
N LEU A 33 4.36 -14.21 7.25
CA LEU A 33 3.13 -14.23 8.03
C LEU A 33 1.98 -14.86 7.26
N LEU A 34 1.88 -14.60 5.96
CA LEU A 34 0.89 -15.23 5.11
C LEU A 34 1.15 -16.72 4.94
N TYR A 35 2.42 -17.15 4.85
CA TYR A 35 2.80 -18.56 4.83
C TYR A 35 2.41 -19.26 6.14
N THR A 36 2.67 -18.64 7.29
CA THR A 36 2.22 -19.13 8.58
C THR A 36 0.70 -19.32 8.64
N ARG A 37 -0.06 -18.35 8.06
CA ARG A 37 -1.52 -18.44 7.96
C ARG A 37 -1.95 -19.60 7.06
N PHE A 38 -1.26 -19.84 5.95
CA PHE A 38 -1.51 -20.97 5.07
C PHE A 38 -1.34 -22.29 5.80
N GLU A 39 -0.24 -22.48 6.53
CA GLU A 39 0.02 -23.71 7.31
C GLU A 39 -0.99 -23.92 8.44
N ASN A 40 -1.59 -22.85 8.97
CA ASN A 40 -2.58 -22.89 10.04
C ASN A 40 -4.04 -22.86 9.53
N GLY A 41 -4.29 -23.47 8.37
CA GLY A 41 -5.64 -23.78 7.90
C GLY A 41 -6.16 -22.86 6.79
N ARG A 42 -5.30 -22.16 6.05
CA ARG A 42 -5.65 -21.44 4.81
C ARG A 42 -6.84 -20.47 4.96
N LYS A 43 -6.98 -19.83 6.13
CA LYS A 43 -8.11 -18.93 6.37
C LYS A 43 -8.04 -17.73 5.43
N PRO A 44 -9.15 -17.34 4.77
CA PRO A 44 -9.17 -16.22 3.84
C PRO A 44 -8.74 -14.90 4.47
N ILE A 45 -8.13 -14.02 3.67
CA ILE A 45 -7.67 -12.71 4.12
C ILE A 45 -7.62 -11.72 2.95
N ALA A 46 -7.91 -10.45 3.24
CA ALA A 46 -7.65 -9.34 2.33
C ALA A 46 -6.45 -8.51 2.82
N PHE A 47 -5.52 -8.19 1.93
CA PHE A 47 -4.42 -7.26 2.17
C PHE A 47 -4.72 -5.93 1.50
N VAL A 48 -5.09 -4.92 2.27
CA VAL A 48 -5.35 -3.58 1.78
C VAL A 48 -4.08 -2.75 1.88
N SER A 49 -3.51 -2.40 0.73
CA SER A 49 -2.36 -1.50 0.68
C SER A 49 -2.78 -0.09 1.07
N THR A 50 -2.02 0.55 1.94
CA THR A 50 -2.16 1.98 2.27
C THR A 50 -1.09 2.83 1.60
N ASP A 51 -0.45 2.34 0.55
CA ASP A 51 0.50 3.09 -0.26
C ASP A 51 -0.24 3.94 -1.30
N ASN A 52 0.06 5.23 -1.34
CA ASN A 52 -0.56 6.17 -2.29
C ASN A 52 0.07 6.06 -3.67
N CYS A 53 -0.25 4.98 -4.37
CA CYS A 53 0.19 4.77 -5.75
C CYS A 53 -0.89 4.05 -6.57
N SER A 54 -0.94 4.34 -7.88
CA SER A 54 -1.86 3.65 -8.78
C SER A 54 -1.68 2.14 -8.73
N HIS A 55 -2.80 1.42 -8.72
CA HIS A 55 -2.86 -0.05 -8.69
C HIS A 55 -2.07 -0.63 -7.49
N ASN A 56 -2.21 -0.01 -6.33
CA ASN A 56 -1.46 -0.39 -5.13
C ASN A 56 -1.70 -1.85 -4.71
N GLY A 57 -2.92 -2.36 -4.82
CA GLY A 57 -3.23 -3.76 -4.55
C GLY A 57 -2.48 -4.72 -5.49
N ASP A 58 -2.42 -4.42 -6.80
CA ASP A 58 -1.69 -5.27 -7.76
C ASP A 58 -0.18 -5.27 -7.51
N LYS A 59 0.38 -4.13 -7.11
CA LYS A 59 1.79 -4.03 -6.71
C LYS A 59 2.08 -4.86 -5.47
N LEU A 60 1.20 -4.80 -4.47
CA LEU A 60 1.32 -5.62 -3.27
C LEU A 60 1.19 -7.11 -3.58
N SER A 61 0.19 -7.50 -4.38
CA SER A 61 0.01 -8.87 -4.86
C SER A 61 1.26 -9.39 -5.58
N THR A 62 1.79 -8.60 -6.52
CA THR A 62 3.01 -8.94 -7.26
C THR A 62 4.19 -9.14 -6.32
N ALA A 63 4.34 -8.28 -5.32
CA ALA A 63 5.40 -8.39 -4.33
C ALA A 63 5.30 -9.71 -3.54
N ILE A 64 4.14 -10.03 -2.99
CA ILE A 64 3.93 -11.26 -2.20
C ILE A 64 4.09 -12.50 -3.08
N LEU A 65 3.53 -12.52 -4.30
CA LEU A 65 3.69 -13.62 -5.24
C LEU A 65 5.15 -13.86 -5.66
N THR A 66 5.96 -12.81 -5.71
CA THR A 66 7.39 -12.94 -5.98
C THR A 66 8.09 -13.79 -4.92
N PHE A 67 7.79 -13.56 -3.65
CA PHE A 67 8.29 -14.40 -2.56
C PHE A 67 7.73 -15.82 -2.64
N ALA A 68 6.42 -15.97 -2.76
CA ALA A 68 5.79 -17.29 -2.81
C ALA A 68 6.36 -18.17 -3.93
N ARG A 69 6.50 -17.62 -5.14
CA ARG A 69 7.09 -18.31 -6.29
C ARG A 69 8.58 -18.60 -6.11
N GLY A 70 9.34 -17.66 -5.57
CA GLY A 70 10.75 -17.84 -5.26
C GLY A 70 10.97 -18.96 -4.25
N TRP A 71 10.24 -18.96 -3.17
CA TRP A 71 10.30 -20.01 -2.14
C TRP A 71 9.83 -21.38 -2.65
N ALA A 72 8.81 -21.43 -3.50
CA ALA A 72 8.39 -22.68 -4.14
C ALA A 72 9.46 -23.23 -5.11
N SER A 73 10.10 -22.33 -5.88
CA SER A 73 11.20 -22.71 -6.79
C SER A 73 12.40 -23.28 -6.03
N ASN A 74 12.70 -22.75 -4.85
CA ASN A 74 13.76 -23.23 -3.96
C ASN A 74 13.33 -24.42 -3.10
N LYS A 75 12.09 -24.91 -3.26
CA LYS A 75 11.49 -25.99 -2.47
C LYS A 75 11.40 -25.69 -0.96
N SER A 76 11.40 -24.40 -0.58
CA SER A 76 11.21 -23.97 0.81
C SER A 76 9.74 -23.99 1.22
N VAL A 77 8.83 -23.91 0.25
CA VAL A 77 7.38 -24.04 0.45
C VAL A 77 6.77 -24.90 -0.66
N SER A 78 5.55 -25.41 -0.45
CA SER A 78 4.82 -26.15 -1.48
C SER A 78 4.23 -25.24 -2.57
N GLN A 79 3.97 -25.80 -3.73
CA GLN A 79 3.27 -25.10 -4.81
C GLN A 79 1.85 -24.66 -4.41
N GLU A 80 1.21 -25.39 -3.49
CA GLU A 80 -0.10 -25.06 -2.94
C GLU A 80 -0.13 -23.69 -2.24
N PHE A 81 1.00 -23.25 -1.68
CA PHE A 81 1.10 -21.89 -1.13
C PHE A 81 1.00 -20.83 -2.23
N VAL A 82 1.61 -21.06 -3.39
CA VAL A 82 1.47 -20.14 -4.55
C VAL A 82 0.03 -20.10 -5.04
N GLU A 83 -0.64 -21.24 -5.09
CA GLU A 83 -2.06 -21.34 -5.48
C GLU A 83 -2.94 -20.60 -4.48
N TYR A 84 -2.71 -20.77 -3.17
CA TYR A 84 -3.41 -20.04 -2.12
C TYR A 84 -3.29 -18.53 -2.29
N VAL A 85 -2.08 -18.02 -2.48
CA VAL A 85 -1.83 -16.57 -2.66
C VAL A 85 -2.43 -16.04 -3.96
N SER A 86 -2.51 -16.90 -4.99
CA SER A 86 -3.05 -16.52 -6.32
C SER A 86 -4.57 -16.59 -6.39
N ASN A 87 -5.23 -17.22 -5.42
CA ASN A 87 -6.67 -17.41 -5.44
C ASN A 87 -7.40 -16.24 -4.75
N PRO A 88 -8.13 -15.38 -5.49
CA PRO A 88 -8.79 -14.22 -4.91
C PRO A 88 -9.91 -14.56 -3.92
N LYS A 89 -10.36 -15.83 -3.87
CA LYS A 89 -11.31 -16.33 -2.86
C LYS A 89 -10.63 -16.68 -1.54
N GLU A 90 -9.32 -16.78 -1.52
CA GLU A 90 -8.52 -17.07 -0.32
C GLU A 90 -7.68 -15.87 0.09
N VAL A 91 -6.97 -15.24 -0.84
CA VAL A 91 -6.16 -14.05 -0.58
C VAL A 91 -6.48 -12.99 -1.64
N SER A 92 -6.98 -11.87 -1.19
CA SER A 92 -7.27 -10.74 -2.08
C SER A 92 -6.36 -9.55 -1.79
N PHE A 93 -6.23 -8.68 -2.78
CA PHE A 93 -5.45 -7.45 -2.71
C PHE A 93 -6.28 -6.29 -3.25
N PRO A 94 -7.30 -5.85 -2.48
CA PRO A 94 -8.17 -4.75 -2.90
C PRO A 94 -7.36 -3.49 -3.22
N TRP A 95 -7.75 -2.79 -4.29
CA TRP A 95 -7.24 -1.46 -4.53
C TRP A 95 -7.78 -0.50 -3.48
N SER A 96 -7.01 0.52 -3.16
CA SER A 96 -7.47 1.57 -2.27
C SER A 96 -7.02 2.95 -2.75
N MET A 97 -7.87 3.94 -2.51
CA MET A 97 -7.53 5.35 -2.61
C MET A 97 -7.59 5.92 -1.20
N ILE A 98 -6.44 6.29 -0.65
CA ILE A 98 -6.29 6.55 0.79
C ILE A 98 -5.94 7.99 1.12
N ASP A 99 -5.67 8.83 0.14
CA ASP A 99 -5.11 10.14 0.39
C ASP A 99 -5.71 11.22 -0.52
N LYS A 100 -5.71 12.44 0.00
CA LYS A 100 -6.05 13.64 -0.75
C LYS A 100 -4.85 14.15 -1.54
N ILE A 101 -5.10 14.69 -2.72
CA ILE A 101 -4.09 15.44 -3.44
C ILE A 101 -3.89 16.76 -2.71
N THR A 102 -2.66 17.03 -2.30
CA THR A 102 -2.26 18.28 -1.66
C THR A 102 -1.28 19.02 -2.58
N PRO A 103 -1.78 19.78 -3.58
CA PRO A 103 -0.92 20.54 -4.46
C PRO A 103 -0.17 21.63 -3.67
N ARG A 104 0.84 22.23 -4.29
CA ARG A 104 1.48 23.41 -3.71
C ARG A 104 0.44 24.50 -3.50
N PRO A 105 0.55 25.30 -2.40
CA PRO A 105 -0.35 26.39 -2.12
C PRO A 105 -0.60 27.28 -3.35
N ASN A 106 -1.86 27.60 -3.59
CA ASN A 106 -2.24 28.49 -4.69
C ASN A 106 -2.14 29.95 -4.22
N ALA A 107 -1.56 30.81 -5.04
CA ALA A 107 -1.38 32.22 -4.72
C ALA A 107 -2.70 32.95 -4.42
N SER A 108 -3.80 32.57 -5.07
CA SER A 108 -5.11 33.16 -4.78
C SER A 108 -5.65 32.76 -3.40
N VAL A 109 -5.34 31.55 -2.94
CA VAL A 109 -5.70 31.10 -1.58
C VAL A 109 -4.83 31.81 -0.54
N GLU A 110 -3.54 31.98 -0.84
CA GLU A 110 -2.63 32.76 0.02
C GLU A 110 -3.15 34.20 0.22
N GLU A 111 -3.58 34.88 -0.84
CA GLU A 111 -4.17 36.22 -0.77
C GLU A 111 -5.45 36.26 0.08
N VAL A 112 -6.33 35.26 -0.06
CA VAL A 112 -7.55 35.16 0.76
C VAL A 112 -7.20 34.99 2.23
N LEU A 113 -6.27 34.10 2.55
CA LEU A 113 -5.84 33.87 3.94
C LEU A 113 -5.20 35.12 4.56
N GLN A 114 -4.39 35.85 3.79
CA GLN A 114 -3.80 37.14 4.25
C GLN A 114 -4.89 38.18 4.53
N ASN A 115 -5.90 38.30 3.65
CA ASN A 115 -7.03 39.21 3.84
C ASN A 115 -7.88 38.84 5.08
N ASP A 116 -7.96 37.54 5.39
CA ASP A 116 -8.63 37.02 6.58
C ASP A 116 -7.79 37.16 7.86
N GLY A 117 -6.59 37.72 7.76
CA GLY A 117 -5.70 38.01 8.90
C GLY A 117 -4.80 36.84 9.31
N VAL A 118 -4.63 35.82 8.46
CA VAL A 118 -3.66 34.76 8.70
C VAL A 118 -2.26 35.27 8.36
N GLU A 119 -1.37 35.22 9.34
CA GLU A 119 0.02 35.66 9.18
C GLU A 119 0.92 34.52 8.68
N GLU A 120 2.10 34.87 8.15
CA GLU A 120 3.17 33.94 7.76
C GLU A 120 2.73 32.84 6.74
N VAL A 121 1.86 33.20 5.81
CA VAL A 121 1.36 32.26 4.77
C VAL A 121 2.32 32.06 3.59
N ALA A 122 3.44 32.78 3.55
CA ALA A 122 4.43 32.64 2.49
C ALA A 122 5.24 31.34 2.61
N PRO A 123 5.56 30.66 1.51
CA PRO A 123 6.35 29.44 1.54
C PRO A 123 7.78 29.68 1.98
N ILE A 124 8.33 28.75 2.74
CA ILE A 124 9.70 28.79 3.22
C ILE A 124 10.58 27.89 2.35
N ILE A 125 11.65 28.45 1.84
CA ILE A 125 12.70 27.68 1.15
C ILE A 125 13.83 27.43 2.15
N THR A 126 14.08 26.15 2.42
CA THR A 126 15.12 25.75 3.38
C THR A 126 16.52 25.87 2.78
N SER A 127 17.55 25.78 3.63
CA SER A 127 18.96 25.75 3.21
C SER A 127 19.31 24.58 2.30
N LYS A 128 18.50 23.52 2.27
CA LYS A 128 18.62 22.37 1.37
C LYS A 128 17.81 22.52 0.09
N ASN A 129 17.31 23.70 -0.18
CA ASN A 129 16.45 24.01 -1.34
C ASN A 129 15.18 23.15 -1.37
N THR A 130 14.64 22.78 -0.21
CA THR A 130 13.35 22.12 -0.06
C THR A 130 12.27 23.15 0.25
N TYR A 131 11.06 22.87 -0.23
CA TYR A 131 9.90 23.73 -0.07
C TYR A 131 9.08 23.30 1.15
N VAL A 132 8.76 24.23 2.03
CA VAL A 132 7.86 24.04 3.17
C VAL A 132 6.65 24.96 2.98
N ALA A 133 5.47 24.38 2.88
CA ALA A 133 4.23 25.11 2.79
C ALA A 133 3.66 25.39 4.19
N PRO A 134 3.28 26.64 4.50
CA PRO A 134 2.67 26.98 5.78
C PRO A 134 1.21 26.56 5.88
N PHE A 135 0.55 26.27 4.76
CA PHE A 135 -0.81 25.76 4.69
C PHE A 135 -0.95 24.77 3.53
N VAL A 136 -2.05 24.04 3.51
CA VAL A 136 -2.36 23.04 2.50
C VAL A 136 -3.71 23.37 1.87
N ASN A 137 -3.77 23.42 0.54
CA ASN A 137 -5.05 23.34 -0.14
C ASN A 137 -5.34 21.86 -0.44
N ALA A 138 -6.38 21.34 0.14
CA ALA A 138 -6.90 20.02 -0.18
C ALA A 138 -8.31 20.17 -0.75
N GLU A 139 -8.75 19.18 -1.50
CA GLU A 139 -10.13 19.09 -1.94
C GLU A 139 -11.07 18.92 -0.74
N GLU A 140 -12.29 19.43 -0.86
CA GLU A 140 -13.32 19.28 0.18
C GLU A 140 -13.70 17.82 0.40
N CYS A 141 -13.74 17.03 -0.69
CA CYS A 141 -14.14 15.63 -0.61
C CYS A 141 -13.20 14.79 0.28
N GLU A 142 -13.79 13.92 1.05
CA GLU A 142 -13.08 12.93 1.85
C GLU A 142 -12.73 11.73 1.00
N TYR A 143 -11.49 11.26 1.12
CA TYR A 143 -11.03 10.06 0.45
C TYR A 143 -10.78 8.96 1.46
N LEU A 144 -11.48 7.92 1.31
CA LEU A 144 -11.05 6.57 1.62
C LEU A 144 -11.99 5.66 0.84
N VAL A 145 -11.53 5.24 -0.32
CA VAL A 145 -12.28 4.31 -1.18
C VAL A 145 -11.49 3.02 -1.26
N ILE A 146 -12.15 1.90 -1.03
CA ILE A 146 -11.53 0.57 -1.12
C ILE A 146 -12.40 -0.31 -2.02
N GLU A 147 -11.74 -1.10 -2.88
CA GLU A 147 -12.37 -2.15 -3.66
C GLU A 147 -13.06 -3.17 -2.74
N ASP A 148 -14.32 -3.51 -3.01
CA ASP A 148 -15.07 -4.51 -2.24
C ASP A 148 -14.69 -5.94 -2.63
N ALA A 149 -13.48 -6.34 -2.31
CA ALA A 149 -12.93 -7.65 -2.62
C ALA A 149 -12.39 -8.35 -1.35
N PHE A 150 -13.31 -8.69 -0.43
CA PHE A 150 -12.98 -9.29 0.86
C PHE A 150 -13.45 -10.74 0.96
N PRO A 151 -12.58 -11.74 0.77
CA PRO A 151 -12.96 -13.16 0.75
C PRO A 151 -13.41 -13.68 2.12
N ASN A 152 -13.08 -12.98 3.19
CA ASN A 152 -13.47 -13.30 4.57
C ASN A 152 -14.59 -12.42 5.12
N GLY A 153 -15.27 -11.67 4.25
CA GLY A 153 -16.31 -10.70 4.62
C GLY A 153 -15.76 -9.28 4.80
N ARG A 154 -16.51 -8.32 4.30
CA ARG A 154 -16.20 -6.89 4.37
C ARG A 154 -16.23 -6.38 5.82
N PRO A 155 -15.22 -5.69 6.31
CA PRO A 155 -15.29 -5.01 7.60
C PRO A 155 -16.26 -3.83 7.53
N ALA A 156 -16.92 -3.51 8.63
CA ALA A 156 -17.95 -2.46 8.71
C ALA A 156 -17.35 -1.04 8.75
N LEU A 157 -16.39 -0.74 7.85
CA LEU A 157 -15.68 0.55 7.80
C LEU A 157 -16.54 1.66 7.19
N GLU A 158 -17.59 1.33 6.44
CA GLU A 158 -18.58 2.28 5.94
C GLU A 158 -19.26 3.07 7.07
N LYS A 159 -19.32 2.51 8.27
CA LYS A 159 -19.83 3.22 9.46
C LYS A 159 -18.93 4.38 9.89
N GLY A 160 -17.66 4.38 9.46
CA GLY A 160 -16.69 5.45 9.66
C GLY A 160 -16.54 6.39 8.46
N GLY A 161 -17.42 6.25 7.44
CA GLY A 161 -17.38 7.12 6.26
C GLY A 161 -16.56 6.56 5.08
N LEU A 162 -15.98 5.36 5.20
CA LEU A 162 -15.25 4.73 4.10
C LEU A 162 -16.23 4.25 3.01
N ILE A 163 -15.83 4.42 1.76
CA ILE A 163 -16.62 4.00 0.60
C ILE A 163 -16.05 2.70 0.04
N PHE A 164 -16.91 1.71 -0.16
CA PHE A 164 -16.57 0.50 -0.90
C PHE A 164 -17.15 0.58 -2.31
N THR A 165 -16.37 0.17 -3.30
CA THR A 165 -16.76 0.16 -4.71
C THR A 165 -16.15 -1.05 -5.44
N ASP A 166 -16.56 -1.29 -6.67
CA ASP A 166 -15.88 -2.23 -7.56
C ASP A 166 -14.75 -1.55 -8.35
N ARG A 167 -13.94 -2.34 -9.08
CA ARG A 167 -12.81 -1.81 -9.87
C ARG A 167 -13.24 -0.98 -11.09
N GLU A 168 -14.46 -1.13 -11.55
CA GLU A 168 -14.94 -0.49 -12.78
C GLU A 168 -15.54 0.90 -12.51
N THR A 169 -15.77 1.22 -11.26
CA THR A 169 -16.30 2.50 -10.79
C THR A 169 -15.18 3.45 -10.41
#